data_b25a0cec260e63afbee708e366b4b6f1
#
_entry.id   b25a0cec260e63afbee708e366b4b6f1
#
_cell.length_a   1.000
_cell.length_b   1.000
_cell.length_c   1.000
_cell.angle_alpha   90.00
_cell.angle_beta   90.00
_cell.angle_gamma   90.00
#
_symmetry.space_group_name_H-M   'P 1'
#
loop_
_entity.id
_entity.type
_entity.pdbx_description
1 polymer ?
#
loop_
_entity_poly.entity_id
_entity_poly.type
_entity_poly.pdbx_seq_one_letter_code
_entity_poly.pdbx_strand_id
1 'polypeptide(L)'
;NVETYHWTFLLLNPQIKNIWDDWPMSTNQLLDYVTNKYQYLAADTDDDLNNKFTVGETVTGSVSGAKGVVKEIHVNLGYLTIEKTTGTFAISGETISGVDSQDSASCLFIKSQAYAPHHHVDNSTGLQVKRRTAGTTPYTMIDYESAVTEQNRNLKVIRPAHIVAVANQFITAMGA
;
A
#
# COMPACT_ATOMS: atom_id res chain seq x y z
N ASN A 1 30.42 -23.82 9.12
CA ASN A 1 30.32 -22.37 9.25
C ASN A 1 29.02 -21.89 8.63
N VAL A 2 28.10 -21.32 9.41
CA VAL A 2 26.75 -20.94 8.95
C VAL A 2 26.82 -19.92 7.80
N GLU A 3 27.81 -19.04 7.83
CA GLU A 3 28.02 -18.01 6.80
C GLU A 3 28.30 -18.58 5.40
N THR A 4 28.83 -19.79 5.30
CA THR A 4 29.19 -20.41 4.01
C THR A 4 27.96 -20.86 3.21
N TYR A 5 26.81 -21.03 3.85
CA TYR A 5 25.61 -21.61 3.23
C TYR A 5 24.40 -20.67 3.19
N HIS A 6 24.57 -19.39 3.53
CA HIS A 6 23.47 -18.42 3.53
C HIS A 6 22.77 -18.28 2.15
N TRP A 7 23.52 -18.49 1.07
CA TRP A 7 22.98 -18.45 -0.30
C TRP A 7 21.91 -19.53 -0.55
N THR A 8 21.98 -20.68 0.14
CA THR A 8 20.95 -21.73 0.02
C THR A 8 19.59 -21.25 0.51
N PHE A 9 19.55 -20.36 1.50
CA PHE A 9 18.33 -19.74 1.97
C PHE A 9 17.69 -18.87 0.87
N LEU A 10 18.49 -18.03 0.20
CA LEU A 10 17.99 -17.17 -0.87
C LEU A 10 17.55 -17.99 -2.09
N LEU A 11 18.25 -19.07 -2.41
CA LEU A 11 17.88 -19.97 -3.50
C LEU A 11 16.51 -20.64 -3.26
N LEU A 12 16.21 -21.03 -2.03
CA LEU A 12 14.93 -21.66 -1.66
C LEU A 12 13.79 -20.66 -1.49
N ASN A 13 14.13 -19.37 -1.30
CA ASN A 13 13.17 -18.30 -1.02
C ASN A 13 13.34 -17.17 -2.05
N PRO A 14 13.02 -17.41 -3.33
CA PRO A 14 13.23 -16.42 -4.40
C PRO A 14 12.36 -15.16 -4.25
N GLN A 15 11.36 -15.19 -3.36
CA GLN A 15 10.56 -14.04 -2.97
C GLN A 15 11.37 -13.05 -2.12
N ILE A 16 12.43 -13.51 -1.42
CA ILE A 16 13.32 -12.67 -0.61
C ILE A 16 14.47 -12.20 -1.50
N LYS A 17 14.35 -11.03 -2.10
CA LYS A 17 15.38 -10.39 -2.93
C LYS A 17 16.30 -9.51 -2.10
N ASN A 18 15.73 -8.81 -1.15
CA ASN A 18 16.44 -7.99 -0.18
C ASN A 18 16.03 -8.42 1.23
N ILE A 19 16.97 -8.96 1.99
CA ILE A 19 16.70 -9.48 3.34
C ILE A 19 16.19 -8.40 4.32
N TRP A 20 16.48 -7.13 4.05
CA TRP A 20 16.04 -6.02 4.90
C TRP A 20 14.62 -5.57 4.60
N ASP A 21 14.23 -5.61 3.32
CA ASP A 21 12.92 -5.10 2.87
C ASP A 21 11.88 -6.21 2.74
N ASP A 22 12.32 -7.44 2.36
CA ASP A 22 11.42 -8.56 2.09
C ASP A 22 11.24 -9.49 3.29
N TRP A 23 11.93 -9.23 4.43
CA TRP A 23 11.77 -10.05 5.63
C TRP A 23 10.35 -9.91 6.19
N PRO A 24 9.69 -11.02 6.54
CA PRO A 24 8.32 -10.96 7.07
C PRO A 24 8.24 -10.11 8.33
N MET A 25 7.43 -9.08 8.30
CA MET A 25 7.23 -8.18 9.42
C MET A 25 6.31 -8.80 10.48
N SER A 26 6.54 -8.50 11.74
CA SER A 26 5.56 -8.67 12.80
C SER A 26 4.42 -7.67 12.63
N THR A 27 3.28 -7.89 13.30
CA THR A 27 2.12 -6.97 13.22
C THR A 27 2.50 -5.53 13.59
N ASN A 28 3.30 -5.34 14.63
CA ASN A 28 3.72 -4.00 15.04
C ASN A 28 4.65 -3.35 14.01
N GLN A 29 5.61 -4.10 13.48
CA GLN A 29 6.50 -3.62 12.42
C GLN A 29 5.73 -3.26 11.14
N LEU A 30 4.72 -4.05 10.77
CA LEU A 30 3.85 -3.74 9.63
C LEU A 30 3.06 -2.45 9.86
N LEU A 31 2.50 -2.25 11.05
CA LEU A 31 1.78 -1.02 11.39
C LEU A 31 2.69 0.22 11.35
N ASP A 32 3.88 0.11 11.89
CA ASP A 32 4.88 1.18 11.87
C ASP A 32 5.32 1.48 10.42
N TYR A 33 5.59 0.43 9.63
CA TYR A 33 5.95 0.56 8.22
C TYR A 33 4.84 1.25 7.42
N VAL A 34 3.59 0.78 7.56
CA VAL A 34 2.43 1.34 6.86
C VAL A 34 2.20 2.80 7.26
N THR A 35 2.30 3.13 8.56
CA THR A 35 2.14 4.49 9.05
C THR A 35 3.20 5.44 8.48
N ASN A 36 4.44 4.98 8.40
CA ASN A 36 5.54 5.76 7.85
C ASN A 36 5.49 5.91 6.32
N LYS A 37 5.04 4.85 5.63
CA LYS A 37 4.92 4.83 4.17
C LYS A 37 3.74 5.67 3.68
N TYR A 38 2.59 5.57 4.35
CA TYR A 38 1.33 6.20 3.99
C TYR A 38 0.98 7.34 4.97
N GLN A 39 1.86 8.30 5.10
CA GLN A 39 1.79 9.39 6.10
C GLN A 39 0.74 10.46 5.79
N TYR A 40 0.17 10.47 4.58
CA TYR A 40 -0.81 11.46 4.15
C TYR A 40 -2.25 11.02 4.46
N LEU A 41 -3.20 11.91 4.20
CA LEU A 41 -4.62 11.61 4.21
C LEU A 41 -5.07 11.24 2.78
N ALA A 42 -6.04 10.34 2.68
CA ALA A 42 -6.78 10.08 1.47
C ALA A 42 -8.20 10.61 1.61
N ALA A 43 -8.58 11.52 0.71
CA ALA A 43 -9.93 12.00 0.54
C ALA A 43 -10.60 11.19 -0.58
N ASP A 44 -11.38 10.19 -0.21
CA ASP A 44 -12.12 9.33 -1.14
C ASP A 44 -13.41 10.02 -1.56
N THR A 45 -13.69 10.03 -2.85
CA THR A 45 -14.87 10.69 -3.43
C THR A 45 -15.46 9.87 -4.57
N ASP A 46 -16.78 9.94 -4.73
CA ASP A 46 -17.47 9.40 -5.90
C ASP A 46 -17.49 10.39 -7.08
N ASP A 47 -17.06 11.62 -6.86
CA ASP A 47 -16.97 12.61 -7.93
C ASP A 47 -15.90 12.21 -8.96
N ASP A 48 -16.11 12.65 -10.19
CA ASP A 48 -15.07 12.54 -11.22
C ASP A 48 -13.95 13.54 -10.92
N LEU A 49 -12.75 13.04 -10.79
CA LEU A 49 -11.54 13.83 -10.51
C LEU A 49 -10.79 14.26 -11.78
N ASN A 50 -11.29 13.90 -12.97
CA ASN A 50 -10.65 14.32 -14.23
C ASN A 50 -10.61 15.85 -14.33
N ASN A 51 -9.41 16.38 -14.53
CA ASN A 51 -9.15 17.83 -14.66
C ASN A 51 -9.66 18.68 -13.49
N LYS A 52 -10.02 18.06 -12.37
CA LYS A 52 -10.29 18.74 -11.10
C LYS A 52 -9.02 18.76 -10.27
N PHE A 53 -8.84 19.80 -9.53
CA PHE A 53 -7.71 20.02 -8.64
C PHE A 53 -6.35 20.05 -9.34
N THR A 54 -5.40 20.68 -8.69
CA THR A 54 -4.02 20.76 -9.13
C THR A 54 -3.09 20.27 -8.04
N VAL A 55 -2.10 19.45 -8.38
CA VAL A 55 -1.07 19.00 -7.42
C VAL A 55 -0.33 20.23 -6.89
N GLY A 56 -0.23 20.33 -5.58
CA GLY A 56 0.37 21.46 -4.88
C GLY A 56 -0.63 22.52 -4.42
N GLU A 57 -1.88 22.52 -4.91
CA GLU A 57 -2.87 23.49 -4.44
C GLU A 57 -3.34 23.22 -3.00
N THR A 58 -3.78 24.27 -2.35
CA THR A 58 -4.40 24.18 -1.04
C THR A 58 -5.87 23.83 -1.19
N VAL A 59 -6.33 22.84 -0.43
CA VAL A 59 -7.74 22.46 -0.30
C VAL A 59 -8.25 22.80 1.10
N THR A 60 -9.52 23.16 1.19
CA THR A 60 -10.18 23.49 2.45
C THR A 60 -11.45 22.64 2.61
N GLY A 61 -11.61 22.08 3.80
CA GLY A 61 -12.81 21.33 4.16
C GLY A 61 -13.98 22.25 4.53
N SER A 62 -15.16 21.95 4.00
CA SER A 62 -16.37 22.79 4.18
C SER A 62 -16.96 22.72 5.59
N VAL A 63 -16.82 21.59 6.26
CA VAL A 63 -17.36 21.34 7.61
C VAL A 63 -16.35 21.68 8.68
N SER A 64 -15.12 21.16 8.52
CA SER A 64 -14.06 21.30 9.52
C SER A 64 -13.29 22.60 9.43
N GLY A 65 -13.30 23.27 8.27
CA GLY A 65 -12.38 24.38 7.98
C GLY A 65 -10.91 23.98 7.93
N ALA A 66 -10.61 22.68 8.02
CA ALA A 66 -9.24 22.17 7.92
C ALA A 66 -8.64 22.44 6.54
N LYS A 67 -7.32 22.60 6.50
CA LYS A 67 -6.59 22.84 5.24
C LYS A 67 -5.52 21.80 5.03
N GLY A 68 -5.24 21.52 3.78
CA GLY A 68 -4.17 20.64 3.35
C GLY A 68 -3.71 20.97 1.95
N VAL A 69 -2.63 20.33 1.52
CA VAL A 69 -2.06 20.48 0.17
C VAL A 69 -2.25 19.18 -0.58
N VAL A 70 -2.77 19.26 -1.81
CA VAL A 70 -2.91 18.10 -2.71
C VAL A 70 -1.53 17.60 -3.12
N LYS A 71 -1.22 16.35 -2.79
CA LYS A 71 0.05 15.70 -3.19
C LYS A 71 -0.10 14.89 -4.46
N GLU A 72 -1.18 14.14 -4.56
CA GLU A 72 -1.44 13.27 -5.71
C GLU A 72 -2.93 13.19 -5.99
N ILE A 73 -3.28 12.94 -7.24
CA ILE A 73 -4.66 12.79 -7.72
C ILE A 73 -4.80 11.41 -8.35
N HIS A 74 -5.55 10.52 -7.71
CA HIS A 74 -5.74 9.14 -8.15
C HIS A 74 -7.10 9.00 -8.85
N VAL A 75 -7.21 9.51 -10.08
CA VAL A 75 -8.47 9.57 -10.86
C VAL A 75 -9.13 8.18 -10.96
N ASN A 76 -8.36 7.15 -11.32
CA ASN A 76 -8.89 5.79 -11.53
C ASN A 76 -9.36 5.13 -10.23
N LEU A 77 -8.82 5.54 -9.10
CA LEU A 77 -9.16 5.02 -7.76
C LEU A 77 -10.11 5.95 -7.02
N GLY A 78 -10.26 7.20 -7.49
CA GLY A 78 -11.21 8.19 -6.99
C GLY A 78 -10.88 8.76 -5.63
N TYR A 79 -9.61 9.02 -5.36
CA TYR A 79 -9.22 9.75 -4.17
C TYR A 79 -8.09 10.74 -4.43
N LEU A 80 -7.96 11.71 -3.55
CA LEU A 80 -6.85 12.65 -3.49
C LEU A 80 -5.98 12.32 -2.30
N THR A 81 -4.66 12.39 -2.47
CA THR A 81 -3.72 12.36 -1.36
C THR A 81 -3.46 13.78 -0.86
N ILE A 82 -3.70 14.03 0.42
CA ILE A 82 -3.63 15.35 1.03
C ILE A 82 -2.64 15.35 2.18
N GLU A 83 -1.67 16.26 2.14
CA GLU A 83 -0.85 16.60 3.30
C GLU A 83 -1.58 17.62 4.16
N LYS A 84 -1.96 17.23 5.38
CA LYS A 84 -2.64 18.12 6.31
C LYS A 84 -1.71 19.26 6.77
N THR A 85 -2.18 20.51 6.63
CA THR A 85 -1.43 21.69 7.09
C THR A 85 -2.00 22.28 8.38
N THR A 86 -3.32 22.42 8.48
CA THR A 86 -3.99 22.96 9.67
C THR A 86 -5.32 22.28 9.92
N GLY A 87 -5.72 22.21 11.19
CA GLY A 87 -7.00 21.64 11.61
C GLY A 87 -7.04 20.11 11.47
N THR A 88 -8.22 19.54 11.55
CA THR A 88 -8.50 18.11 11.34
C THR A 88 -9.74 17.99 10.49
N PHE A 89 -9.62 17.35 9.33
CA PHE A 89 -10.76 17.11 8.46
C PHE A 89 -11.78 16.20 9.12
N ALA A 90 -13.05 16.43 8.85
CA ALA A 90 -14.11 15.51 9.26
C ALA A 90 -13.94 14.18 8.50
N ILE A 91 -14.16 13.08 9.21
CA ILE A 91 -13.97 11.73 8.62
C ILE A 91 -14.98 11.45 7.51
N SER A 92 -16.17 12.01 7.60
CA SER A 92 -17.26 11.84 6.63
C SER A 92 -18.08 13.12 6.48
N GLY A 93 -18.76 13.26 5.36
CA GLY A 93 -19.63 14.43 5.07
C GLY A 93 -18.86 15.72 4.79
N GLU A 94 -17.57 15.63 4.53
CA GLU A 94 -16.73 16.75 4.16
C GLU A 94 -16.81 16.99 2.65
N THR A 95 -16.88 18.25 2.24
CA THR A 95 -16.61 18.65 0.86
C THR A 95 -15.30 19.42 0.86
N ILE A 96 -14.34 18.99 0.05
CA ILE A 96 -13.07 19.72 -0.13
C ILE A 96 -13.19 20.65 -1.32
N SER A 97 -12.64 21.86 -1.18
CA SER A 97 -12.60 22.87 -2.26
C SER A 97 -11.17 23.34 -2.47
N GLY A 98 -10.72 23.31 -3.73
CA GLY A 98 -9.42 23.81 -4.17
C GLY A 98 -9.41 25.34 -4.23
N VAL A 99 -8.30 25.93 -3.84
CA VAL A 99 -8.15 27.40 -3.87
C VAL A 99 -7.82 27.89 -5.27
N ASP A 100 -6.97 27.16 -5.98
CA ASP A 100 -6.47 27.57 -7.31
C ASP A 100 -7.41 27.07 -8.42
N SER A 101 -7.83 25.81 -8.36
CA SER A 101 -8.74 25.21 -9.34
C SER A 101 -10.16 25.72 -9.25
N GLN A 102 -10.61 26.19 -8.08
CA GLN A 102 -12.00 26.51 -7.74
C GLN A 102 -12.93 25.28 -7.85
N ASP A 103 -12.38 24.09 -7.97
CA ASP A 103 -13.12 22.83 -7.98
C ASP A 103 -13.47 22.36 -6.59
N SER A 104 -14.47 21.48 -6.52
CA SER A 104 -14.89 20.83 -5.27
C SER A 104 -15.18 19.35 -5.48
N ALA A 105 -15.06 18.58 -4.40
CA ALA A 105 -15.44 17.18 -4.36
C ALA A 105 -16.04 16.81 -3.00
N SER A 106 -17.20 16.14 -3.05
CA SER A 106 -17.83 15.57 -1.85
C SER A 106 -17.11 14.29 -1.45
N CYS A 107 -16.56 14.28 -0.25
CA CYS A 107 -15.79 13.13 0.23
C CYS A 107 -16.69 12.11 0.94
N LEU A 108 -16.55 10.85 0.55
CA LEU A 108 -17.15 9.72 1.27
C LEU A 108 -16.49 9.55 2.63
N PHE A 109 -15.16 9.65 2.63
CA PHE A 109 -14.35 9.70 3.85
C PHE A 109 -13.02 10.42 3.61
N ILE A 110 -12.45 10.96 4.70
CA ILE A 110 -11.07 11.43 4.75
C ILE A 110 -10.38 10.70 5.88
N LYS A 111 -9.43 9.83 5.56
CA LYS A 111 -8.70 8.95 6.48
C LYS A 111 -7.22 8.91 6.14
N SER A 112 -6.43 8.18 6.96
CA SER A 112 -5.06 7.85 6.56
C SER A 112 -5.02 7.17 5.19
N GLN A 113 -4.04 7.52 4.38
CA GLN A 113 -3.81 6.94 3.05
C GLN A 113 -3.64 5.40 3.11
N ALA A 114 -3.24 4.84 4.24
CA ALA A 114 -3.19 3.40 4.46
C ALA A 114 -4.53 2.70 4.19
N TYR A 115 -5.65 3.39 4.39
CA TYR A 115 -7.01 2.89 4.15
C TYR A 115 -7.57 3.30 2.78
N ALA A 116 -6.76 3.94 1.92
CA ALA A 116 -7.15 4.22 0.55
C ALA A 116 -7.16 2.94 -0.29
N PRO A 117 -7.98 2.88 -1.35
CA PRO A 117 -7.99 1.75 -2.25
C PRO A 117 -6.65 1.61 -2.98
N HIS A 118 -6.02 0.43 -2.89
CA HIS A 118 -4.96 0.01 -3.81
C HIS A 118 -5.57 -0.45 -5.14
N HIS A 119 -6.66 -1.20 -5.08
CA HIS A 119 -7.49 -1.62 -6.21
C HIS A 119 -8.87 -2.06 -5.70
N HIS A 120 -9.79 -2.41 -6.60
CA HIS A 120 -11.08 -2.97 -6.26
C HIS A 120 -11.14 -4.43 -6.69
N VAL A 121 -11.83 -5.25 -5.91
CA VAL A 121 -11.94 -6.69 -6.12
C VAL A 121 -13.42 -7.07 -6.24
N ASP A 122 -13.76 -7.86 -7.24
CA ASP A 122 -15.07 -8.46 -7.38
C ASP A 122 -15.27 -9.52 -6.29
N ASN A 123 -16.35 -9.41 -5.53
CA ASN A 123 -16.60 -10.27 -4.37
C ASN A 123 -16.90 -11.74 -4.72
N SER A 124 -17.30 -11.99 -5.97
CA SER A 124 -17.65 -13.36 -6.45
C SER A 124 -16.46 -14.07 -7.04
N THR A 125 -15.59 -13.35 -7.75
CA THR A 125 -14.48 -13.94 -8.51
C THR A 125 -13.11 -13.71 -7.88
N GLY A 126 -12.99 -12.74 -6.98
CA GLY A 126 -11.70 -12.32 -6.41
C GLY A 126 -10.80 -11.58 -7.40
N LEU A 127 -11.27 -11.26 -8.60
CA LEU A 127 -10.46 -10.59 -9.62
C LEU A 127 -10.48 -9.07 -9.44
N GLN A 128 -9.37 -8.44 -9.82
CA GLN A 128 -9.28 -6.99 -9.86
C GLN A 128 -10.21 -6.41 -10.93
N VAL A 129 -10.99 -5.42 -10.54
CA VAL A 129 -12.00 -4.77 -11.38
C VAL A 129 -11.89 -3.24 -11.27
N LYS A 130 -12.59 -2.56 -12.16
CA LYS A 130 -12.67 -1.10 -12.10
C LYS A 130 -13.49 -0.66 -10.90
N ARG A 131 -13.14 0.48 -10.33
CA ARG A 131 -13.94 1.18 -9.34
C ARG A 131 -15.39 1.35 -9.81
N ARG A 132 -16.33 1.34 -8.88
CA ARG A 132 -17.79 1.49 -9.13
C ARG A 132 -18.43 0.33 -9.90
N THR A 133 -17.74 -0.79 -10.08
CA THR A 133 -18.40 -2.02 -10.51
C THR A 133 -19.28 -2.54 -9.36
N ALA A 134 -20.53 -2.89 -9.63
CA ALA A 134 -21.42 -3.44 -8.60
C ALA A 134 -20.86 -4.75 -8.03
N GLY A 135 -21.04 -4.98 -6.72
CA GLY A 135 -20.57 -6.20 -6.05
C GLY A 135 -19.04 -6.24 -5.82
N THR A 136 -18.40 -5.07 -5.72
CA THR A 136 -16.98 -4.98 -5.45
C THR A 136 -16.67 -4.36 -4.09
N THR A 137 -15.52 -4.72 -3.53
CA THR A 137 -14.95 -4.12 -2.33
C THR A 137 -13.59 -3.48 -2.62
N PRO A 138 -13.24 -2.35 -1.97
CA PRO A 138 -11.88 -1.82 -2.05
C PRO A 138 -10.92 -2.74 -1.29
N TYR A 139 -9.82 -3.09 -1.95
CA TYR A 139 -8.65 -3.73 -1.34
C TYR A 139 -7.68 -2.60 -1.00
N THR A 140 -7.46 -2.36 0.28
CA THR A 140 -6.75 -1.17 0.74
C THR A 140 -5.23 -1.30 0.66
N MET A 141 -4.49 -0.19 0.84
CA MET A 141 -3.03 -0.22 0.90
C MET A 141 -2.52 -1.10 2.04
N ILE A 142 -3.15 -1.05 3.21
CA ILE A 142 -2.76 -1.89 4.35
C ILE A 142 -3.05 -3.38 4.08
N ASP A 143 -4.13 -3.72 3.37
CA ASP A 143 -4.42 -5.10 2.98
C ASP A 143 -3.35 -5.62 2.02
N TYR A 144 -2.91 -4.78 1.07
CA TYR A 144 -1.86 -5.12 0.12
C TYR A 144 -0.52 -5.39 0.84
N GLU A 145 -0.08 -4.49 1.71
CA GLU A 145 1.17 -4.65 2.47
C GLU A 145 1.12 -5.87 3.41
N SER A 146 -0.05 -6.13 3.99
CA SER A 146 -0.28 -7.32 4.81
C SER A 146 -0.14 -8.60 3.97
N ALA A 147 -0.74 -8.64 2.78
CA ALA A 147 -0.65 -9.79 1.89
C ALA A 147 0.79 -10.04 1.42
N VAL A 148 1.54 -9.01 1.09
CA VAL A 148 2.97 -9.11 0.75
C VAL A 148 3.77 -9.69 1.93
N THR A 149 3.54 -9.18 3.14
CA THR A 149 4.19 -9.71 4.35
C THR A 149 3.85 -11.18 4.59
N GLU A 150 2.58 -11.58 4.41
CA GLU A 150 2.15 -12.98 4.57
C GLU A 150 2.75 -13.91 3.50
N GLN A 151 2.86 -13.45 2.25
CA GLN A 151 3.55 -14.22 1.21
C GLN A 151 5.01 -14.49 1.58
N ASN A 152 5.68 -13.51 2.18
CA ASN A 152 7.08 -13.63 2.60
C ASN A 152 7.25 -14.49 3.85
N ARG A 153 6.21 -14.76 4.63
CA ARG A 153 6.27 -15.64 5.82
C ARG A 153 6.49 -17.11 5.50
N ASN A 154 6.16 -17.57 4.30
CA ASN A 154 6.32 -18.95 3.91
C ASN A 154 7.79 -19.29 3.54
N LEU A 155 8.66 -19.17 4.54
CA LEU A 155 10.10 -19.39 4.38
C LEU A 155 10.42 -20.89 4.37
N LYS A 156 11.26 -21.29 3.43
CA LYS A 156 11.79 -22.65 3.32
C LYS A 156 13.22 -22.70 3.88
N VAL A 157 13.46 -23.66 4.74
CA VAL A 157 14.78 -23.85 5.37
C VAL A 157 15.22 -25.29 5.18
N ILE A 158 16.47 -25.48 4.76
CA ILE A 158 17.08 -26.82 4.70
C ILE A 158 17.39 -27.25 6.14
N ARG A 159 17.02 -28.48 6.48
CA ARG A 159 17.42 -29.07 7.79
C ARG A 159 18.92 -29.08 7.90
N PRO A 160 19.52 -28.69 9.05
CA PRO A 160 20.99 -28.59 9.20
C PRO A 160 21.72 -29.85 8.78
N ALA A 161 21.18 -31.04 9.06
CA ALA A 161 21.78 -32.33 8.69
C ALA A 161 21.93 -32.53 7.17
N HIS A 162 21.18 -31.81 6.33
CA HIS A 162 21.20 -31.97 4.88
C HIS A 162 21.86 -30.82 4.13
N ILE A 163 22.19 -29.72 4.80
CA ILE A 163 22.67 -28.50 4.15
C ILE A 163 23.95 -28.73 3.35
N VAL A 164 24.90 -29.52 3.90
CA VAL A 164 26.16 -29.82 3.23
C VAL A 164 25.96 -30.68 1.99
N ALA A 165 25.08 -31.70 2.08
CA ALA A 165 24.76 -32.57 0.96
C ALA A 165 24.12 -31.81 -0.20
N VAL A 166 23.15 -30.96 0.09
CA VAL A 166 22.47 -30.10 -0.91
C VAL A 166 23.47 -29.12 -1.54
N ALA A 167 24.32 -28.47 -0.73
CA ALA A 167 25.32 -27.55 -1.24
C ALA A 167 26.32 -28.25 -2.18
N ASN A 168 26.82 -29.44 -1.83
CA ASN A 168 27.75 -30.21 -2.66
C ASN A 168 27.05 -30.64 -3.98
N GLN A 169 25.82 -31.12 -3.94
CA GLN A 169 25.06 -31.46 -5.16
C GLN A 169 24.90 -30.25 -6.07
N PHE A 170 24.56 -29.08 -5.50
CA PHE A 170 24.42 -27.84 -6.28
C PHE A 170 25.74 -27.42 -6.94
N ILE A 171 26.87 -27.42 -6.20
CA ILE A 171 28.18 -27.10 -6.73
C ILE A 171 28.58 -28.07 -7.86
N THR A 172 28.35 -29.37 -7.67
CA THR A 172 28.57 -30.37 -8.71
C THR A 172 27.72 -30.15 -9.96
N ALA A 173 26.43 -29.78 -9.79
CA ALA A 173 25.55 -29.50 -10.91
C ALA A 173 25.92 -28.21 -11.67
N MET A 174 26.55 -27.25 -11.01
CA MET A 174 27.04 -26.01 -11.63
C MET A 174 28.35 -26.20 -12.38
N GLY A 175 28.97 -27.38 -12.31
CA GLY A 175 30.20 -27.72 -13.04
C GLY A 175 31.47 -27.09 -12.46
N ALA A 176 31.46 -26.81 -11.16
CA ALA A 176 32.61 -26.30 -10.42
C ALA A 176 33.43 -27.45 -9.82
#